data_cbb71b0f2eb395ac351a8492c253f1f3
#
_entry.id   cbb71b0f2eb395ac351a8492c253f1f3
#
_cell.length_a   1.000
_cell.length_b   1.000
_cell.length_c   1.000
_cell.angle_alpha   90.00
_cell.angle_beta   90.00
_cell.angle_gamma   90.00
#
_symmetry.space_group_name_H-M   'P 1'
#
loop_
_entity.id
_entity.type
_entity.pdbx_description
1 polymer ?
#
loop_
_entity_poly.entity_id
_entity_poly.type
_entity_poly.pdbx_seq_one_letter_code
_entity_poly.pdbx_strand_id
1 'polypeptide(L)'
;MRLSEFILGNLDPILAEWEAFAATLAPLEDADRIELRDHATEVLKVIATDLDTPQAESQSIAKSQGLAPVAGIDTAAEIHAAARMSSGLNSDQVMAEFRALRSSVLRLWARSVTITTADEIQDMVRFNEAVDQAQSESMARYSKLLRDAQSLFLAILGHDVRSPLGAVSMGAQVLLHDQTLPSKVLKVGLRIFNSAKRVDEIVRDLLDFSTSHLGGGIPIDPYTVDLDHICLNVVEEARTFHPDRRIEFVSEGNLTGSWDGPRLAQAFANLISNAIQHGKEEGAIRIAINGCRPEVVFEVKNDADAIPPAKLRTLFDPVKSFAIRPPSERSMSRVQNLGLGLYVVKEIVRAHEGQISVTSTRETGVTFTVSLPRLTPHRRNGDG
;
A
#
# COMPACT_ATOMS: atom_id res chain seq x y z
N MET A 1 14.58 -38.55 27.08
CA MET A 1 15.21 -37.20 27.07
C MET A 1 14.22 -36.25 26.46
N ARG A 2 13.86 -35.20 27.21
CA ARG A 2 12.93 -34.17 26.72
C ARG A 2 13.51 -33.49 25.47
N LEU A 3 12.66 -33.03 24.59
CA LEU A 3 13.10 -32.38 23.36
C LEU A 3 13.82 -31.05 23.63
N SER A 4 13.43 -30.28 24.65
CA SER A 4 14.14 -29.09 25.10
C SER A 4 15.59 -29.38 25.54
N GLU A 5 15.79 -30.41 26.36
CA GLU A 5 17.12 -30.84 26.79
C GLU A 5 17.98 -31.31 25.60
N PHE A 6 17.36 -32.00 24.66
CA PHE A 6 18.04 -32.46 23.44
C PHE A 6 18.51 -31.28 22.60
N ILE A 7 17.65 -30.29 22.36
CA ILE A 7 18.00 -29.10 21.57
C ILE A 7 19.20 -28.38 22.19
N LEU A 8 19.13 -28.08 23.50
CA LEU A 8 20.19 -27.35 24.22
C LEU A 8 21.51 -28.13 24.28
N GLY A 9 21.44 -29.46 24.39
CA GLY A 9 22.60 -30.35 24.44
C GLY A 9 23.21 -30.66 23.07
N ASN A 10 22.52 -30.37 21.96
CA ASN A 10 22.95 -30.74 20.62
C ASN A 10 22.88 -29.58 19.63
N LEU A 11 23.07 -28.33 20.06
CA LEU A 11 23.05 -27.16 19.19
C LEU A 11 24.03 -27.29 18.01
N ASP A 12 25.28 -27.68 18.28
CA ASP A 12 26.31 -27.80 17.25
C ASP A 12 25.95 -28.76 16.11
N PRO A 13 25.52 -30.01 16.35
CA PRO A 13 25.14 -30.90 15.27
C PRO A 13 23.86 -30.47 14.55
N ILE A 14 22.90 -29.84 15.25
CA ILE A 14 21.69 -29.31 14.62
C ILE A 14 22.03 -28.16 13.68
N LEU A 15 22.85 -27.23 14.14
CA LEU A 15 23.26 -26.07 13.34
C LEU A 15 24.16 -26.47 12.17
N ALA A 16 25.07 -27.42 12.34
CA ALA A 16 25.92 -27.92 11.24
C ALA A 16 25.07 -28.51 10.09
N GLU A 17 24.02 -29.28 10.42
CA GLU A 17 23.12 -29.85 9.41
C GLU A 17 22.27 -28.77 8.74
N TRP A 18 21.79 -27.78 9.49
CA TRP A 18 21.06 -26.65 8.97
C TRP A 18 21.92 -25.71 8.10
N GLU A 19 23.17 -25.41 8.53
CA GLU A 19 24.13 -24.61 7.76
C GLU A 19 24.48 -25.24 6.39
N ALA A 20 24.63 -26.55 6.37
CA ALA A 20 24.87 -27.28 5.12
C ALA A 20 23.73 -27.07 4.11
N PHE A 21 22.50 -26.97 4.60
CA PHE A 21 21.34 -26.62 3.76
C PHE A 21 21.32 -25.13 3.41
N ALA A 22 21.49 -24.24 4.40
CA ALA A 22 21.45 -22.79 4.19
C ALA A 22 22.45 -22.31 3.14
N ALA A 23 23.65 -22.92 3.12
CA ALA A 23 24.68 -22.65 2.11
C ALA A 23 24.27 -23.02 0.67
N THR A 24 23.22 -23.84 0.48
CA THR A 24 22.69 -24.15 -0.84
C THR A 24 21.73 -23.09 -1.38
N LEU A 25 21.19 -22.22 -0.50
CA LEU A 25 20.19 -21.23 -0.86
C LEU A 25 20.80 -19.96 -1.43
N ALA A 26 21.95 -19.54 -0.91
CA ALA A 26 22.71 -18.40 -1.41
C ALA A 26 24.20 -18.57 -1.06
N PRO A 27 25.13 -18.10 -1.90
CA PRO A 27 26.54 -18.01 -1.53
C PRO A 27 26.68 -16.98 -0.41
N LEU A 28 27.11 -17.43 0.76
CA LEU A 28 27.34 -16.61 1.95
C LEU A 28 28.84 -16.39 2.13
N GLU A 29 29.24 -15.15 2.43
CA GLU A 29 30.58 -14.86 2.91
C GLU A 29 30.80 -15.43 4.33
N ASP A 30 32.05 -15.66 4.72
CA ASP A 30 32.33 -16.32 6.02
C ASP A 30 31.85 -15.50 7.23
N ALA A 31 31.86 -14.18 7.15
CA ALA A 31 31.31 -13.29 8.19
C ALA A 31 29.79 -13.47 8.36
N ASP A 32 29.08 -13.60 7.24
CA ASP A 32 27.63 -13.81 7.23
C ASP A 32 27.24 -15.16 7.83
N ARG A 33 28.09 -16.18 7.70
CA ARG A 33 27.86 -17.51 8.27
C ARG A 33 27.88 -17.51 9.79
N ILE A 34 28.80 -16.76 10.42
CA ILE A 34 28.92 -16.68 11.89
C ILE A 34 27.68 -15.99 12.45
N GLU A 35 27.33 -14.82 11.94
CA GLU A 35 26.16 -14.08 12.37
C GLU A 35 24.87 -14.88 12.21
N LEU A 36 24.78 -15.60 11.14
CA LEU A 36 23.67 -16.48 10.80
C LEU A 36 23.48 -17.62 11.78
N ARG A 37 24.57 -18.27 12.15
CA ARG A 37 24.59 -19.35 13.13
C ARG A 37 24.14 -18.83 14.50
N ASP A 38 24.58 -17.62 14.87
CA ASP A 38 24.20 -16.99 16.12
C ASP A 38 22.69 -16.74 16.19
N HIS A 39 22.09 -16.20 15.11
CA HIS A 39 20.65 -15.97 15.04
C HIS A 39 19.83 -17.28 15.09
N ALA A 40 20.23 -18.31 14.39
CA ALA A 40 19.57 -19.62 14.43
C ALA A 40 19.70 -20.26 15.81
N THR A 41 20.85 -20.07 16.48
CA THR A 41 21.08 -20.50 17.86
C THR A 41 20.10 -19.85 18.82
N GLU A 42 19.89 -18.55 18.70
CA GLU A 42 18.95 -17.82 19.57
C GLU A 42 17.49 -18.25 19.32
N VAL A 43 17.11 -18.49 18.07
CA VAL A 43 15.77 -19.04 17.74
C VAL A 43 15.59 -20.41 18.41
N LEU A 44 16.56 -21.31 18.34
CA LEU A 44 16.52 -22.64 18.97
C LEU A 44 16.44 -22.56 20.49
N LYS A 45 17.20 -21.64 21.13
CA LYS A 45 17.14 -21.41 22.58
C LYS A 45 15.77 -20.90 23.04
N VAL A 46 15.18 -19.95 22.30
CA VAL A 46 13.83 -19.45 22.58
C VAL A 46 12.82 -20.57 22.49
N ILE A 47 12.88 -21.39 21.44
CA ILE A 47 12.00 -22.56 21.26
C ILE A 47 12.19 -23.56 22.41
N ALA A 48 13.43 -23.88 22.79
CA ALA A 48 13.71 -24.83 23.88
C ALA A 48 13.16 -24.31 25.22
N THR A 49 13.31 -23.02 25.50
CA THR A 49 12.76 -22.38 26.71
C THR A 49 11.23 -22.41 26.71
N ASP A 50 10.61 -22.21 25.56
CA ASP A 50 9.16 -22.27 25.41
C ASP A 50 8.62 -23.69 25.68
N LEU A 51 9.33 -24.73 25.26
CA LEU A 51 8.96 -26.13 25.52
C LEU A 51 8.90 -26.46 27.03
N ASP A 52 9.70 -25.84 27.84
CA ASP A 52 9.74 -26.03 29.29
C ASP A 52 8.74 -25.15 30.06
N THR A 53 8.13 -24.16 29.38
CA THR A 53 7.17 -23.24 29.99
C THR A 53 5.76 -23.85 29.96
N PRO A 54 5.00 -23.87 31.09
CA PRO A 54 3.62 -24.32 31.07
C PRO A 54 2.77 -23.53 30.09
N GLN A 55 1.94 -24.24 29.31
CA GLN A 55 1.12 -23.64 28.25
C GLN A 55 -0.34 -24.04 28.40
N ALA A 56 -1.25 -23.06 28.30
CA ALA A 56 -2.69 -23.32 28.22
C ALA A 56 -3.10 -23.76 26.80
N GLU A 57 -4.19 -24.51 26.66
CA GLU A 57 -4.71 -24.97 25.38
C GLU A 57 -4.97 -23.80 24.39
N SER A 58 -5.51 -22.68 24.89
CA SER A 58 -5.71 -21.47 24.07
C SER A 58 -4.42 -20.87 23.53
N GLN A 59 -3.31 -20.97 24.27
CA GLN A 59 -1.99 -20.52 23.83
C GLN A 59 -1.41 -21.46 22.78
N SER A 60 -1.59 -22.78 22.94
CA SER A 60 -1.23 -23.79 21.94
C SER A 60 -1.92 -23.52 20.61
N ILE A 61 -3.23 -23.32 20.63
CA ILE A 61 -4.02 -22.98 19.43
C ILE A 61 -3.52 -21.67 18.80
N ALA A 62 -3.29 -20.63 19.58
CA ALA A 62 -2.80 -19.35 19.06
C ALA A 62 -1.43 -19.48 18.39
N LYS A 63 -0.49 -20.24 18.98
CA LYS A 63 0.84 -20.50 18.40
C LYS A 63 0.76 -21.30 17.10
N SER A 64 -0.05 -22.35 17.05
CA SER A 64 -0.23 -23.14 15.83
C SER A 64 -0.79 -22.33 14.66
N GLN A 65 -1.46 -21.21 14.96
CA GLN A 65 -1.99 -20.26 13.98
C GLN A 65 -1.06 -19.07 13.72
N GLY A 66 0.08 -18.96 14.41
CA GLY A 66 0.98 -17.83 14.34
C GLY A 66 0.39 -16.51 14.90
N LEU A 67 -0.58 -16.64 15.81
CA LEU A 67 -1.33 -15.52 16.40
C LEU A 67 -1.00 -15.27 17.89
N ALA A 68 -0.01 -15.97 18.45
CA ALA A 68 0.38 -15.74 19.82
C ALA A 68 0.95 -14.31 20.01
N PRO A 69 0.70 -13.68 21.17
CA PRO A 69 1.24 -12.36 21.46
C PRO A 69 2.77 -12.37 21.41
N VAL A 70 3.35 -11.43 20.66
CA VAL A 70 4.80 -11.24 20.59
C VAL A 70 5.26 -10.56 21.88
N ALA A 71 6.21 -11.18 22.58
CA ALA A 71 6.77 -10.63 23.81
C ALA A 71 8.06 -9.84 23.50
N GLY A 72 8.00 -8.52 23.62
CA GLY A 72 9.20 -7.68 23.53
C GLY A 72 9.32 -6.88 22.23
N ILE A 73 10.49 -6.24 22.07
CA ILE A 73 10.83 -5.32 20.95
C ILE A 73 11.51 -6.18 19.90
N ASP A 74 11.56 -6.88 19.24
CA ASP A 74 12.23 -7.74 18.24
C ASP A 74 12.55 -9.13 18.82
N THR A 75 11.81 -10.12 18.36
CA THR A 75 12.08 -11.53 18.72
C THR A 75 13.29 -12.06 17.95
N ALA A 76 13.85 -13.20 18.42
CA ALA A 76 14.93 -13.88 17.70
C ALA A 76 14.55 -14.21 16.25
N ALA A 77 13.29 -14.55 16.01
CA ALA A 77 12.76 -14.81 14.66
C ALA A 77 12.66 -13.55 13.79
N GLU A 78 12.31 -12.41 14.38
CA GLU A 78 12.27 -11.11 13.70
C GLU A 78 13.66 -10.61 13.34
N ILE A 79 14.64 -10.77 14.26
CA ILE A 79 16.06 -10.44 14.03
C ILE A 79 16.61 -11.31 12.90
N HIS A 80 16.33 -12.62 12.92
CA HIS A 80 16.72 -13.54 11.86
C HIS A 80 16.16 -13.09 10.50
N ALA A 81 14.89 -12.71 10.43
CA ALA A 81 14.27 -12.22 9.19
C ALA A 81 14.94 -10.95 8.65
N ALA A 82 15.27 -10.01 9.52
CA ALA A 82 15.95 -8.77 9.14
C ALA A 82 17.36 -9.04 8.57
N ALA A 83 18.13 -9.89 9.24
CA ALA A 83 19.46 -10.31 8.77
C ALA A 83 19.38 -11.01 7.39
N ARG A 84 18.39 -11.91 7.22
CA ARG A 84 18.21 -12.62 5.94
C ARG A 84 17.79 -11.71 4.79
N MET A 85 16.93 -10.76 5.05
CA MET A 85 16.57 -9.76 4.06
C MET A 85 17.78 -8.90 3.64
N SER A 86 18.64 -8.50 4.58
CA SER A 86 19.86 -7.74 4.28
C SER A 86 20.88 -8.54 3.47
N SER A 87 20.94 -9.86 3.68
CA SER A 87 21.74 -10.79 2.89
C SER A 87 21.12 -11.15 1.53
N GLY A 88 19.99 -10.53 1.15
CA GLY A 88 19.36 -10.70 -0.16
C GLY A 88 18.51 -11.96 -0.33
N LEU A 89 18.23 -12.72 0.73
CA LEU A 89 17.32 -13.85 0.66
C LEU A 89 15.88 -13.40 0.50
N ASN A 90 15.12 -14.11 -0.35
CA ASN A 90 13.69 -13.90 -0.48
C ASN A 90 12.89 -14.65 0.59
N SER A 91 11.58 -14.34 0.70
CA SER A 91 10.68 -14.95 1.68
C SER A 91 10.64 -16.48 1.62
N ASP A 92 10.67 -17.06 0.41
CA ASP A 92 10.60 -18.51 0.22
C ASP A 92 11.87 -19.21 0.74
N GLN A 93 13.03 -18.56 0.61
CA GLN A 93 14.30 -19.04 1.13
C GLN A 93 14.32 -18.99 2.67
N VAL A 94 13.84 -17.90 3.28
CA VAL A 94 13.69 -17.80 4.74
C VAL A 94 12.76 -18.88 5.27
N MET A 95 11.63 -19.11 4.60
CA MET A 95 10.72 -20.21 4.92
C MET A 95 11.39 -21.59 4.80
N ALA A 96 12.25 -21.78 3.80
CA ALA A 96 12.98 -23.02 3.60
C ALA A 96 13.97 -23.29 4.75
N GLU A 97 14.59 -22.26 5.32
CA GLU A 97 15.48 -22.37 6.47
C GLU A 97 14.76 -22.87 7.72
N PHE A 98 13.56 -22.34 8.03
CA PHE A 98 12.75 -22.83 9.15
C PHE A 98 12.33 -24.30 8.96
N ARG A 99 11.99 -24.70 7.72
CA ARG A 99 11.67 -26.10 7.41
C ARG A 99 12.87 -27.00 7.61
N ALA A 100 14.06 -26.57 7.18
CA ALA A 100 15.30 -27.31 7.38
C ALA A 100 15.64 -27.44 8.87
N LEU A 101 15.53 -26.32 9.63
CA LEU A 101 15.77 -26.32 11.06
C LEU A 101 14.84 -27.31 11.80
N ARG A 102 13.55 -27.27 11.49
CA ARG A 102 12.55 -28.23 12.01
C ARG A 102 12.93 -29.67 11.71
N SER A 103 13.27 -29.94 10.45
CA SER A 103 13.64 -31.28 9.99
C SER A 103 14.90 -31.80 10.65
N SER A 104 15.93 -30.95 10.81
CA SER A 104 17.20 -31.32 11.44
C SER A 104 17.00 -31.67 12.91
N VAL A 105 16.27 -30.85 13.66
CA VAL A 105 15.97 -31.12 15.07
C VAL A 105 15.22 -32.45 15.23
N LEU A 106 14.11 -32.61 14.55
CA LEU A 106 13.26 -33.80 14.70
C LEU A 106 13.98 -35.09 14.24
N ARG A 107 14.75 -35.03 13.16
CA ARG A 107 15.51 -36.18 12.64
C ARG A 107 16.62 -36.60 13.59
N LEU A 108 17.38 -35.67 14.12
CA LEU A 108 18.46 -35.96 15.08
C LEU A 108 17.89 -36.46 16.41
N TRP A 109 16.83 -35.87 16.89
CA TRP A 109 16.15 -36.31 18.10
C TRP A 109 15.57 -37.72 17.96
N ALA A 110 14.87 -38.04 16.87
CA ALA A 110 14.31 -39.36 16.62
C ALA A 110 15.39 -40.47 16.49
N ARG A 111 16.64 -40.13 16.16
CA ARG A 111 17.77 -41.08 16.19
C ARG A 111 18.29 -41.32 17.61
N SER A 112 18.12 -40.41 18.52
CA SER A 112 18.63 -40.47 19.89
C SER A 112 17.65 -41.08 20.90
N VAL A 113 16.36 -41.10 20.55
CA VAL A 113 15.26 -41.51 21.46
C VAL A 113 14.31 -42.41 20.74
N THR A 114 13.84 -43.48 21.43
CA THR A 114 12.69 -44.26 20.94
C THR A 114 11.44 -43.52 21.42
N ILE A 115 10.69 -42.88 20.52
CA ILE A 115 9.45 -42.12 20.83
C ILE A 115 8.37 -43.09 21.21
N THR A 116 8.07 -43.21 22.49
CA THR A 116 7.10 -44.19 23.04
C THR A 116 6.17 -43.62 24.11
N THR A 117 6.45 -42.43 24.62
CA THR A 117 5.69 -41.80 25.70
C THR A 117 4.77 -40.67 25.18
N ALA A 118 3.67 -40.44 25.93
CA ALA A 118 2.77 -39.30 25.64
C ALA A 118 3.50 -37.95 25.75
N ASP A 119 4.44 -37.83 26.67
CA ASP A 119 5.22 -36.61 26.88
C ASP A 119 6.12 -36.28 25.67
N GLU A 120 6.73 -37.30 25.05
CA GLU A 120 7.55 -37.13 23.85
C GLU A 120 6.70 -36.71 22.63
N ILE A 121 5.51 -37.23 22.51
CA ILE A 121 4.56 -36.78 21.48
C ILE A 121 4.13 -35.33 21.75
N GLN A 122 3.88 -34.99 23.00
CA GLN A 122 3.53 -33.63 23.39
C GLN A 122 4.68 -32.63 23.11
N ASP A 123 5.90 -32.98 23.42
CA ASP A 123 7.10 -32.20 23.10
C ASP A 123 7.19 -31.92 21.58
N MET A 124 6.92 -32.94 20.76
CA MET A 124 6.96 -32.80 19.31
C MET A 124 5.84 -31.86 18.80
N VAL A 125 4.63 -31.95 19.36
CA VAL A 125 3.52 -31.04 19.02
C VAL A 125 3.90 -29.61 19.38
N ARG A 126 4.34 -29.38 20.61
CA ARG A 126 4.74 -28.04 21.10
C ARG A 126 5.92 -27.46 20.32
N PHE A 127 6.88 -28.29 19.95
CA PHE A 127 8.00 -27.86 19.10
C PHE A 127 7.53 -27.36 17.73
N ASN A 128 6.59 -28.08 17.10
CA ASN A 128 6.03 -27.64 15.83
C ASN A 128 5.28 -26.30 15.98
N GLU A 129 4.46 -26.16 17.05
CA GLU A 129 3.75 -24.89 17.35
C GLU A 129 4.72 -23.72 17.55
N ALA A 130 5.82 -23.93 18.29
CA ALA A 130 6.83 -22.90 18.52
C ALA A 130 7.59 -22.51 17.23
N VAL A 131 7.89 -23.49 16.36
CA VAL A 131 8.48 -23.22 15.06
C VAL A 131 7.51 -22.47 14.14
N ASP A 132 6.23 -22.86 14.13
CA ASP A 132 5.20 -22.19 13.31
C ASP A 132 5.00 -20.72 13.77
N GLN A 133 5.02 -20.47 15.08
CA GLN A 133 4.99 -19.11 15.63
C GLN A 133 6.23 -18.31 15.22
N ALA A 134 7.44 -18.84 15.40
CA ALA A 134 8.67 -18.17 15.01
C ALA A 134 8.71 -17.86 13.50
N GLN A 135 8.21 -18.80 12.69
CA GLN A 135 8.09 -18.60 11.25
C GLN A 135 7.11 -17.47 10.90
N SER A 136 5.97 -17.39 11.59
CA SER A 136 4.97 -16.34 11.39
C SER A 136 5.52 -14.97 11.77
N GLU A 137 6.22 -14.85 12.90
CA GLU A 137 6.90 -13.62 13.34
C GLU A 137 7.95 -13.18 12.32
N SER A 138 8.79 -14.11 11.87
CA SER A 138 9.81 -13.86 10.85
C SER A 138 9.19 -13.34 9.54
N MET A 139 8.12 -13.95 9.06
CA MET A 139 7.44 -13.53 7.83
C MET A 139 6.73 -12.18 7.97
N ALA A 140 6.13 -11.90 9.11
CA ALA A 140 5.51 -10.61 9.41
C ALA A 140 6.57 -9.49 9.37
N ARG A 141 7.72 -9.72 10.02
CA ARG A 141 8.86 -8.78 10.03
C ARG A 141 9.44 -8.58 8.62
N TYR A 142 9.72 -9.66 7.89
CA TYR A 142 10.21 -9.62 6.52
C TYR A 142 9.28 -8.79 5.62
N SER A 143 7.98 -9.07 5.67
CA SER A 143 6.98 -8.36 4.89
C SER A 143 6.89 -6.88 5.26
N LYS A 144 7.06 -6.55 6.55
CA LYS A 144 7.09 -5.15 7.02
C LYS A 144 8.33 -4.43 6.47
N LEU A 145 9.51 -5.00 6.62
CA LEU A 145 10.75 -4.40 6.12
C LEU A 145 10.74 -4.19 4.61
N LEU A 146 10.19 -5.14 3.86
CA LEU A 146 10.04 -5.01 2.41
C LEU A 146 9.11 -3.84 2.04
N ARG A 147 7.98 -3.70 2.74
CA ARG A 147 7.06 -2.58 2.54
C ARG A 147 7.72 -1.24 2.88
N ASP A 148 8.44 -1.17 4.01
CA ASP A 148 9.12 0.05 4.44
C ASP A 148 10.20 0.47 3.43
N ALA A 149 11.00 -0.49 2.92
CA ALA A 149 12.00 -0.24 1.88
C ALA A 149 11.36 0.23 0.56
N GLN A 150 10.25 -0.38 0.13
CA GLN A 150 9.51 0.06 -1.06
C GLN A 150 8.94 1.47 -0.88
N SER A 151 8.38 1.78 0.28
CA SER A 151 7.83 3.11 0.59
C SER A 151 8.92 4.18 0.57
N LEU A 152 10.09 3.91 1.19
CA LEU A 152 11.22 4.81 1.22
C LEU A 152 11.77 5.06 -0.21
N PHE A 153 11.95 3.98 -0.98
CA PHE A 153 12.42 4.09 -2.37
C PHE A 153 11.50 4.98 -3.21
N LEU A 154 10.19 4.78 -3.11
CA LEU A 154 9.22 5.58 -3.85
C LEU A 154 9.16 7.03 -3.36
N ALA A 155 9.33 7.28 -2.07
CA ALA A 155 9.39 8.64 -1.52
C ALA A 155 10.61 9.42 -2.07
N ILE A 156 11.79 8.78 -2.09
CA ILE A 156 13.03 9.35 -2.66
C ILE A 156 12.84 9.62 -4.16
N LEU A 157 12.36 8.63 -4.91
CA LEU A 157 12.08 8.77 -6.35
C LEU A 157 11.11 9.90 -6.65
N GLY A 158 10.05 10.03 -5.83
CA GLY A 158 9.07 11.10 -5.98
C GLY A 158 9.66 12.49 -5.79
N HIS A 159 10.55 12.67 -4.81
CA HIS A 159 11.26 13.92 -4.58
C HIS A 159 12.23 14.23 -5.74
N ASP A 160 13.02 13.25 -6.13
CA ASP A 160 14.07 13.43 -7.15
C ASP A 160 13.51 13.64 -8.56
N VAL A 161 12.28 13.16 -8.83
CA VAL A 161 11.57 13.44 -10.08
C VAL A 161 10.87 14.80 -10.04
N ARG A 162 10.27 15.21 -8.90
CA ARG A 162 9.57 16.50 -8.80
C ARG A 162 10.50 17.70 -8.96
N SER A 163 11.73 17.62 -8.43
CA SER A 163 12.68 18.73 -8.47
C SER A 163 13.02 19.16 -9.90
N PRO A 164 13.53 18.30 -10.81
CA PRO A 164 13.78 18.68 -12.19
C PRO A 164 12.49 19.03 -12.95
N LEU A 165 11.38 18.39 -12.63
CA LEU A 165 10.09 18.65 -13.26
C LEU A 165 9.57 20.05 -12.91
N GLY A 166 9.77 20.49 -11.65
CA GLY A 166 9.49 21.86 -11.23
C GLY A 166 10.29 22.90 -12.02
N ALA A 167 11.57 22.63 -12.27
CA ALA A 167 12.41 23.51 -13.10
C ALA A 167 11.91 23.59 -14.55
N VAL A 168 11.52 22.46 -15.15
CA VAL A 168 10.92 22.41 -16.49
C VAL A 168 9.62 23.16 -16.54
N SER A 169 8.75 22.99 -15.54
CA SER A 169 7.46 23.67 -15.42
C SER A 169 7.65 25.19 -15.29
N MET A 170 8.58 25.61 -14.43
CA MET A 170 8.91 27.03 -14.25
C MET A 170 9.48 27.66 -15.53
N GLY A 171 10.39 26.96 -16.22
CA GLY A 171 10.90 27.41 -17.50
C GLY A 171 9.80 27.58 -18.55
N ALA A 172 8.87 26.66 -18.63
CA ALA A 172 7.72 26.77 -19.52
C ALA A 172 6.79 27.93 -19.14
N GLN A 173 6.57 28.20 -17.85
CA GLN A 173 5.79 29.35 -17.37
C GLN A 173 6.44 30.69 -17.76
N VAL A 174 7.75 30.80 -17.64
CA VAL A 174 8.49 32.03 -18.09
C VAL A 174 8.23 32.28 -19.56
N LEU A 175 8.30 31.25 -20.44
CA LEU A 175 7.99 31.39 -21.86
C LEU A 175 6.53 31.80 -22.09
N LEU A 176 5.57 31.30 -21.30
CA LEU A 176 4.16 31.64 -21.44
C LEU A 176 3.80 33.05 -21.01
N HIS A 177 4.58 33.64 -20.08
CA HIS A 177 4.40 35.04 -19.65
C HIS A 177 5.00 36.06 -20.58
N ASP A 178 5.89 35.68 -21.50
CA ASP A 178 6.50 36.59 -22.49
C ASP A 178 5.58 36.76 -23.69
N GLN A 179 4.82 37.87 -23.67
CA GLN A 179 3.88 38.23 -24.73
C GLN A 179 4.58 38.65 -26.05
N THR A 180 5.90 38.76 -26.06
CA THR A 180 6.67 39.14 -27.27
C THR A 180 7.00 37.94 -28.15
N LEU A 181 6.83 36.73 -27.62
CA LEU A 181 7.17 35.50 -28.32
C LEU A 181 6.14 35.11 -29.40
N PRO A 182 6.61 34.54 -30.53
CA PRO A 182 5.72 34.04 -31.57
C PRO A 182 4.73 33.02 -31.01
N SER A 183 3.49 33.02 -31.52
CA SER A 183 2.43 32.11 -31.09
C SER A 183 2.81 30.62 -31.18
N LYS A 184 3.72 30.26 -32.11
CA LYS A 184 4.25 28.89 -32.22
C LYS A 184 5.10 28.50 -30.99
N VAL A 185 5.89 29.43 -30.46
CA VAL A 185 6.72 29.21 -29.25
C VAL A 185 5.84 29.08 -28.02
N LEU A 186 4.81 29.94 -27.89
CA LEU A 186 3.83 29.88 -26.80
C LEU A 186 3.09 28.53 -26.82
N LYS A 187 2.68 28.02 -27.99
CA LYS A 187 2.07 26.70 -28.11
C LYS A 187 3.00 25.56 -27.67
N VAL A 188 4.28 25.67 -27.97
CA VAL A 188 5.29 24.68 -27.49
C VAL A 188 5.47 24.79 -25.97
N GLY A 189 5.60 26.01 -25.43
CA GLY A 189 5.66 26.25 -23.98
C GLY A 189 4.48 25.65 -23.23
N LEU A 190 3.26 25.86 -23.76
CA LEU A 190 2.05 25.27 -23.16
C LEU A 190 2.06 23.72 -23.17
N ARG A 191 2.54 23.11 -24.26
CA ARG A 191 2.69 21.65 -24.33
C ARG A 191 3.71 21.13 -23.31
N ILE A 192 4.84 21.81 -23.14
CA ILE A 192 5.88 21.45 -22.16
C ILE A 192 5.28 21.56 -20.75
N PHE A 193 4.62 22.69 -20.44
CA PHE A 193 3.99 22.91 -19.14
C PHE A 193 2.95 21.81 -18.81
N ASN A 194 2.04 21.54 -19.74
CA ASN A 194 1.01 20.51 -19.54
C ASN A 194 1.62 19.10 -19.40
N SER A 195 2.69 18.80 -20.14
CA SER A 195 3.39 17.53 -20.00
C SER A 195 4.09 17.39 -18.65
N ALA A 196 4.73 18.46 -18.17
CA ALA A 196 5.38 18.48 -16.86
C ALA A 196 4.34 18.32 -15.72
N LYS A 197 3.24 19.08 -15.77
CA LYS A 197 2.12 18.95 -14.81
C LYS A 197 1.58 17.52 -14.76
N ARG A 198 1.39 16.90 -15.92
CA ARG A 198 0.90 15.52 -16.03
C ARG A 198 1.85 14.51 -15.39
N VAL A 199 3.17 14.67 -15.59
CA VAL A 199 4.17 13.78 -14.96
C VAL A 199 4.12 13.92 -13.43
N ASP A 200 3.99 15.16 -12.91
CA ASP A 200 3.85 15.40 -11.46
C ASP A 200 2.61 14.71 -10.88
N GLU A 201 1.48 14.79 -11.58
CA GLU A 201 0.25 14.10 -11.20
C GLU A 201 0.45 12.57 -11.16
N ILE A 202 1.08 11.97 -12.17
CA ILE A 202 1.37 10.54 -12.23
C ILE A 202 2.29 10.12 -11.08
N VAL A 203 3.34 10.88 -10.79
CA VAL A 203 4.27 10.59 -9.68
C VAL A 203 3.53 10.66 -8.34
N ARG A 204 2.68 11.66 -8.15
CA ARG A 204 1.87 11.82 -6.95
C ARG A 204 0.91 10.65 -6.75
N ASP A 205 0.16 10.30 -7.79
CA ASP A 205 -0.78 9.17 -7.75
C ASP A 205 -0.07 7.84 -7.46
N LEU A 206 1.15 7.64 -8.01
CA LEU A 206 1.96 6.45 -7.75
C LEU A 206 2.41 6.37 -6.29
N LEU A 207 2.81 7.49 -5.69
CA LEU A 207 3.19 7.57 -4.29
C LEU A 207 1.99 7.31 -3.38
N ASP A 208 0.85 7.93 -3.67
CA ASP A 208 -0.40 7.73 -2.92
C ASP A 208 -0.87 6.26 -3.02
N PHE A 209 -0.78 5.65 -4.21
CA PHE A 209 -1.07 4.23 -4.41
C PHE A 209 -0.15 3.34 -3.56
N SER A 210 1.15 3.60 -3.59
CA SER A 210 2.11 2.82 -2.83
C SER A 210 1.86 2.90 -1.33
N THR A 211 1.70 4.11 -0.79
CA THR A 211 1.46 4.35 0.64
C THR A 211 0.16 3.67 1.10
N SER A 212 -0.90 3.78 0.32
CA SER A 212 -2.19 3.19 0.64
C SER A 212 -2.19 1.67 0.49
N HIS A 213 -1.56 1.12 -0.56
CA HIS A 213 -1.54 -0.32 -0.84
C HIS A 213 -0.70 -1.11 0.18
N LEU A 214 0.29 -0.47 0.78
CA LEU A 214 1.15 -1.07 1.82
C LEU A 214 0.52 -1.07 3.23
N GLY A 215 -0.75 -0.65 3.35
CA GLY A 215 -1.55 -0.78 4.57
C GLY A 215 -1.55 0.44 5.50
N GLY A 216 -0.90 1.55 5.11
CA GLY A 216 -0.89 2.80 5.89
C GLY A 216 -2.10 3.71 5.63
N GLY A 217 -2.89 3.45 4.56
CA GLY A 217 -3.88 4.41 4.08
C GLY A 217 -3.26 5.72 3.57
N ILE A 218 -4.08 6.63 3.04
CA ILE A 218 -3.63 7.98 2.69
C ILE A 218 -3.68 8.84 3.97
N PRO A 219 -2.56 9.45 4.40
CA PRO A 219 -2.59 10.34 5.55
C PRO A 219 -3.37 11.60 5.21
N ILE A 220 -4.23 12.04 6.14
CA ILE A 220 -5.01 13.27 6.07
C ILE A 220 -4.77 14.14 7.29
N ASP A 221 -4.80 15.46 7.13
CA ASP A 221 -4.75 16.46 8.21
C ASP A 221 -6.05 17.30 8.17
N PRO A 222 -7.13 16.84 8.82
CA PRO A 222 -8.42 17.52 8.76
C PRO A 222 -8.43 18.84 9.54
N TYR A 223 -8.93 19.89 8.88
CA TYR A 223 -9.19 21.20 9.50
C TYR A 223 -10.50 21.77 8.97
N THR A 224 -10.99 22.85 9.58
CA THR A 224 -12.22 23.48 9.13
C THR A 224 -12.04 24.12 7.76
N VAL A 225 -12.77 23.63 6.77
CA VAL A 225 -12.77 24.13 5.39
C VAL A 225 -14.19 24.33 4.87
N ASP A 226 -14.30 25.18 3.87
CA ASP A 226 -15.50 25.34 3.05
C ASP A 226 -15.26 24.67 1.69
N LEU A 227 -16.02 23.61 1.41
CA LEU A 227 -15.90 22.84 0.17
C LEU A 227 -16.40 23.60 -1.06
N ASP A 228 -17.22 24.65 -0.90
CA ASP A 228 -17.63 25.49 -2.03
C ASP A 228 -16.42 26.13 -2.70
N HIS A 229 -15.57 26.79 -1.92
CA HIS A 229 -14.34 27.39 -2.44
C HIS A 229 -13.40 26.38 -3.08
N ILE A 230 -13.26 25.20 -2.48
CA ILE A 230 -12.39 24.14 -3.02
C ILE A 230 -12.92 23.65 -4.36
N CYS A 231 -14.21 23.32 -4.43
CA CYS A 231 -14.86 22.87 -5.67
C CYS A 231 -14.80 23.94 -6.76
N LEU A 232 -15.12 25.19 -6.42
CA LEU A 232 -15.10 26.29 -7.38
C LEU A 232 -13.70 26.46 -7.99
N ASN A 233 -12.65 26.43 -7.19
CA ASN A 233 -11.27 26.54 -7.68
C ASN A 233 -10.91 25.40 -8.64
N VAL A 234 -11.26 24.16 -8.31
CA VAL A 234 -11.01 23.01 -9.18
C VAL A 234 -11.80 23.11 -10.49
N VAL A 235 -13.05 23.56 -10.42
CA VAL A 235 -13.89 23.74 -11.62
C VAL A 235 -13.37 24.86 -12.53
N GLU A 236 -12.95 26.00 -11.96
CA GLU A 236 -12.38 27.11 -12.75
C GLU A 236 -11.05 26.72 -13.39
N GLU A 237 -10.22 25.94 -12.68
CA GLU A 237 -9.01 25.37 -13.25
C GLU A 237 -9.35 24.45 -14.44
N ALA A 238 -10.31 23.56 -14.29
CA ALA A 238 -10.76 22.66 -15.37
C ALA A 238 -11.30 23.44 -16.56
N ARG A 239 -12.10 24.50 -16.36
CA ARG A 239 -12.61 25.40 -17.43
C ARG A 239 -11.47 26.09 -18.17
N THR A 240 -10.47 26.53 -17.45
CA THR A 240 -9.28 27.22 -18.04
C THR A 240 -8.47 26.28 -18.95
N PHE A 241 -8.28 25.01 -18.52
CA PHE A 241 -7.53 24.04 -19.31
C PHE A 241 -8.33 23.40 -20.44
N HIS A 242 -9.66 23.42 -20.37
CA HIS A 242 -10.57 22.82 -21.33
C HIS A 242 -11.69 23.79 -21.75
N PRO A 243 -11.32 24.91 -22.43
CA PRO A 243 -12.26 25.98 -22.78
C PRO A 243 -13.36 25.52 -23.74
N ASP A 244 -13.10 24.45 -24.51
CA ASP A 244 -14.07 23.86 -25.46
C ASP A 244 -15.08 22.92 -24.79
N ARG A 245 -14.91 22.64 -23.47
CA ARG A 245 -15.80 21.73 -22.74
C ARG A 245 -16.86 22.51 -21.96
N ARG A 246 -18.11 22.10 -22.07
CA ARG A 246 -19.19 22.65 -21.27
C ARG A 246 -19.20 22.06 -19.87
N ILE A 247 -18.74 22.85 -18.86
CA ILE A 247 -18.69 22.46 -17.46
C ILE A 247 -19.67 23.31 -16.68
N GLU A 248 -20.70 22.67 -16.14
CA GLU A 248 -21.74 23.28 -15.31
C GLU A 248 -21.45 22.95 -13.83
N PHE A 249 -21.54 23.93 -12.95
CA PHE A 249 -21.30 23.77 -11.51
C PHE A 249 -22.44 24.39 -10.72
N VAL A 250 -22.94 23.63 -9.73
CA VAL A 250 -23.98 24.06 -8.80
C VAL A 250 -23.54 23.69 -7.39
N SER A 251 -23.66 24.62 -6.46
CA SER A 251 -23.41 24.41 -5.04
C SER A 251 -24.63 24.83 -4.22
N GLU A 252 -25.03 24.00 -3.25
CA GLU A 252 -26.19 24.25 -2.43
C GLU A 252 -25.95 23.84 -0.96
N GLY A 253 -26.58 24.53 -0.05
CA GLY A 253 -26.57 24.21 1.38
C GLY A 253 -25.32 24.67 2.12
N ASN A 254 -25.13 24.12 3.33
CA ASN A 254 -23.95 24.42 4.13
C ASN A 254 -22.83 23.45 3.79
N LEU A 255 -21.71 23.93 3.27
CA LEU A 255 -20.56 23.15 2.79
C LEU A 255 -19.34 23.22 3.72
N THR A 256 -19.50 23.78 4.92
CA THR A 256 -18.44 23.89 5.92
C THR A 256 -18.36 22.63 6.78
N GLY A 257 -17.15 22.13 7.02
CA GLY A 257 -16.86 20.95 7.85
C GLY A 257 -15.37 20.75 8.09
N SER A 258 -15.01 19.66 8.74
CA SER A 258 -13.60 19.32 9.04
C SER A 258 -13.10 18.25 8.07
N TRP A 259 -12.22 18.65 7.16
CA TRP A 259 -11.61 17.76 6.15
C TRP A 259 -10.21 18.25 5.78
N ASP A 260 -9.45 17.38 5.11
CA ASP A 260 -8.20 17.77 4.43
C ASP A 260 -8.53 18.37 3.06
N GLY A 261 -8.55 19.71 2.99
CA GLY A 261 -8.93 20.44 1.78
C GLY A 261 -8.06 20.10 0.56
N PRO A 262 -6.72 20.11 0.64
CA PRO A 262 -5.82 19.71 -0.45
C PRO A 262 -6.08 18.29 -0.98
N ARG A 263 -6.34 17.32 -0.11
CA ARG A 263 -6.67 15.95 -0.51
C ARG A 263 -8.03 15.86 -1.20
N LEU A 264 -9.05 16.57 -0.71
CA LEU A 264 -10.34 16.61 -1.38
C LEU A 264 -10.26 17.34 -2.72
N ALA A 265 -9.49 18.42 -2.84
CA ALA A 265 -9.23 19.07 -4.13
C ALA A 265 -8.62 18.08 -5.15
N GLN A 266 -7.66 17.27 -4.72
CA GLN A 266 -7.08 16.20 -5.55
C GLN A 266 -8.14 15.18 -6.00
N ALA A 267 -9.00 14.74 -5.09
CA ALA A 267 -10.07 13.79 -5.40
C ALA A 267 -11.08 14.36 -6.41
N PHE A 268 -11.50 15.61 -6.21
CA PHE A 268 -12.44 16.29 -7.11
C PHE A 268 -11.83 16.54 -8.49
N ALA A 269 -10.56 16.99 -8.54
CA ALA A 269 -9.83 17.15 -9.80
C ALA A 269 -9.72 15.84 -10.59
N ASN A 270 -9.43 14.73 -9.92
CA ASN A 270 -9.37 13.40 -10.55
C ASN A 270 -10.73 12.96 -11.12
N LEU A 271 -11.83 13.21 -10.41
CA LEU A 271 -13.18 12.89 -10.89
C LEU A 271 -13.58 13.77 -12.09
N ILE A 272 -13.29 15.06 -12.03
CA ILE A 272 -13.58 16.01 -13.11
C ILE A 272 -12.74 15.69 -14.34
N SER A 273 -11.44 15.43 -14.17
CA SER A 273 -10.54 15.01 -15.26
C SER A 273 -11.02 13.73 -15.94
N ASN A 274 -11.47 12.75 -15.13
CA ASN A 274 -12.06 11.51 -15.65
C ASN A 274 -13.34 11.78 -16.49
N ALA A 275 -14.21 12.67 -16.03
CA ALA A 275 -15.42 13.06 -16.74
C ALA A 275 -15.11 13.80 -18.06
N ILE A 276 -14.07 14.65 -18.07
CA ILE A 276 -13.60 15.35 -19.27
C ILE A 276 -13.04 14.36 -20.30
N GLN A 277 -12.23 13.41 -19.85
CA GLN A 277 -11.51 12.46 -20.69
C GLN A 277 -12.44 11.42 -21.33
N HIS A 278 -13.45 10.95 -20.59
CA HIS A 278 -14.33 9.86 -21.02
C HIS A 278 -15.71 10.31 -21.45
N GLY A 279 -16.07 11.57 -21.23
CA GLY A 279 -17.33 12.17 -21.69
C GLY A 279 -17.29 12.46 -23.20
N LYS A 280 -18.45 12.47 -23.85
CA LYS A 280 -18.61 12.87 -25.24
C LYS A 280 -18.18 14.32 -25.42
N GLU A 281 -17.55 14.66 -26.53
CA GLU A 281 -17.00 16.01 -26.78
C GLU A 281 -18.07 17.11 -26.68
N GLU A 282 -19.26 16.88 -27.22
CA GLU A 282 -20.38 17.81 -27.18
C GLU A 282 -21.21 17.71 -25.88
N GLY A 283 -20.92 16.69 -25.03
CA GLY A 283 -21.66 16.43 -23.79
C GLY A 283 -21.32 17.40 -22.68
N ALA A 284 -22.29 17.83 -21.90
CA ALA A 284 -22.07 18.64 -20.72
C ALA A 284 -21.53 17.80 -19.56
N ILE A 285 -20.58 18.36 -18.81
CA ILE A 285 -20.10 17.82 -17.54
C ILE A 285 -20.82 18.61 -16.45
N ARG A 286 -21.63 17.92 -15.65
CA ARG A 286 -22.39 18.54 -14.55
C ARG A 286 -21.77 18.17 -13.23
N ILE A 287 -21.40 19.18 -12.46
CA ILE A 287 -20.80 19.05 -11.15
C ILE A 287 -21.76 19.68 -10.15
N ALA A 288 -22.11 18.93 -9.13
CA ALA A 288 -22.98 19.42 -8.06
C ALA A 288 -22.36 19.10 -6.70
N ILE A 289 -22.46 20.04 -5.75
CA ILE A 289 -22.12 19.78 -4.36
C ILE A 289 -23.27 20.26 -3.48
N ASN A 290 -23.72 19.37 -2.60
CA ASN A 290 -24.90 19.63 -1.77
C ASN A 290 -24.60 19.32 -0.30
N GLY A 291 -24.82 20.32 0.56
CA GLY A 291 -24.63 20.26 2.00
C GLY A 291 -25.87 19.78 2.74
N CYS A 292 -26.25 18.52 2.60
CA CYS A 292 -27.31 17.88 3.39
C CYS A 292 -26.75 17.39 4.73
N ARG A 293 -27.38 17.80 5.88
CA ARG A 293 -26.96 17.20 7.16
C ARG A 293 -27.38 15.74 7.23
N PRO A 294 -26.52 14.81 7.72
CA PRO A 294 -25.21 15.03 8.37
C PRO A 294 -24.00 15.06 7.39
N GLU A 295 -24.18 14.95 6.11
CA GLU A 295 -23.16 14.74 5.10
C GLU A 295 -23.09 15.88 4.08
N VAL A 296 -22.00 15.90 3.30
CA VAL A 296 -21.89 16.66 2.07
C VAL A 296 -21.76 15.69 0.92
N VAL A 297 -22.56 15.86 -0.11
CA VAL A 297 -22.57 15.03 -1.31
C VAL A 297 -21.99 15.80 -2.49
N PHE A 298 -20.97 15.24 -3.13
CA PHE A 298 -20.37 15.76 -4.34
C PHE A 298 -20.64 14.80 -5.50
N GLU A 299 -21.14 15.33 -6.60
CA GLU A 299 -21.49 14.56 -7.80
C GLU A 299 -20.80 15.11 -9.04
N VAL A 300 -20.28 14.21 -9.87
CA VAL A 300 -19.79 14.53 -11.21
C VAL A 300 -20.50 13.64 -12.20
N LYS A 301 -21.24 14.24 -13.10
CA LYS A 301 -21.98 13.55 -14.14
C LYS A 301 -21.49 13.97 -15.53
N ASN A 302 -21.28 13.00 -16.42
CA ASN A 302 -20.94 13.22 -17.81
C ASN A 302 -21.74 12.32 -18.74
N ASP A 303 -22.00 12.84 -19.94
CA ASP A 303 -22.61 12.07 -21.01
C ASP A 303 -21.53 11.16 -21.63
N ALA A 304 -21.61 9.86 -21.35
CA ALA A 304 -20.69 8.84 -21.83
C ALA A 304 -21.43 7.55 -22.15
N ASP A 305 -20.77 6.66 -22.87
CA ASP A 305 -21.31 5.33 -23.08
C ASP A 305 -21.32 4.54 -21.76
N ALA A 306 -22.33 3.66 -21.63
CA ALA A 306 -22.48 2.87 -20.42
C ALA A 306 -21.25 1.99 -20.16
N ILE A 307 -20.73 2.04 -18.93
CA ILE A 307 -19.62 1.20 -18.49
C ILE A 307 -20.16 -0.23 -18.29
N PRO A 308 -19.53 -1.26 -18.88
CA PRO A 308 -19.96 -2.65 -18.70
C PRO A 308 -19.96 -3.05 -17.23
N PRO A 309 -20.93 -3.86 -16.73
CA PRO A 309 -21.04 -4.26 -15.33
C PRO A 309 -19.77 -4.94 -14.76
N ALA A 310 -19.05 -5.69 -15.60
CA ALA A 310 -17.78 -6.31 -15.21
C ALA A 310 -16.70 -5.27 -14.90
N LYS A 311 -16.65 -4.17 -15.66
CA LYS A 311 -15.73 -3.05 -15.47
C LYS A 311 -16.09 -2.20 -14.24
N LEU A 312 -17.39 -1.99 -13.97
CA LEU A 312 -17.85 -1.23 -12.80
C LEU A 312 -17.35 -1.83 -11.48
N ARG A 313 -17.30 -3.17 -11.40
CA ARG A 313 -16.82 -3.87 -10.18
C ARG A 313 -15.34 -3.68 -9.87
N THR A 314 -14.55 -3.36 -10.87
CA THR A 314 -13.09 -3.23 -10.76
C THR A 314 -12.59 -1.81 -10.99
N LEU A 315 -13.50 -0.86 -11.18
CA LEU A 315 -13.19 0.50 -11.60
C LEU A 315 -12.24 1.23 -10.63
N PHE A 316 -12.38 0.94 -9.33
CA PHE A 316 -11.56 1.50 -8.25
C PHE A 316 -10.38 0.60 -7.83
N ASP A 317 -10.13 -0.50 -8.55
CA ASP A 317 -9.04 -1.43 -8.27
C ASP A 317 -8.09 -1.48 -9.47
N PRO A 318 -6.95 -0.77 -9.43
CA PRO A 318 -6.06 -0.66 -10.57
C PRO A 318 -5.42 -2.01 -10.96
N VAL A 319 -5.16 -2.89 -9.99
CA VAL A 319 -4.54 -4.20 -10.23
C VAL A 319 -5.51 -5.10 -10.99
N LYS A 320 -6.76 -5.19 -10.55
CA LYS A 320 -7.79 -5.96 -11.24
C LYS A 320 -8.18 -5.33 -12.59
N SER A 321 -8.24 -4.01 -12.64
CA SER A 321 -8.53 -3.28 -13.89
C SER A 321 -7.45 -3.55 -14.95
N PHE A 322 -6.17 -3.60 -14.56
CA PHE A 322 -5.06 -3.94 -15.44
C PHE A 322 -5.09 -5.41 -15.88
N ALA A 323 -5.41 -6.33 -14.98
CA ALA A 323 -5.47 -7.76 -15.26
C ALA A 323 -6.56 -8.15 -16.28
N ILE A 324 -7.66 -7.41 -16.31
CA ILE A 324 -8.79 -7.64 -17.24
C ILE A 324 -8.52 -7.08 -18.65
N ARG A 325 -7.51 -6.18 -18.82
CA ARG A 325 -7.18 -5.64 -20.15
C ARG A 325 -6.58 -6.71 -21.05
N PRO A 326 -7.02 -6.82 -22.31
CA PRO A 326 -6.43 -7.75 -23.26
C PRO A 326 -4.95 -7.40 -23.53
N PRO A 327 -4.09 -8.37 -23.86
CA PRO A 327 -2.65 -8.16 -24.09
C PRO A 327 -2.34 -7.06 -25.12
N SER A 328 -3.18 -6.89 -26.13
CA SER A 328 -3.07 -5.85 -27.18
C SER A 328 -3.24 -4.42 -26.63
N GLU A 329 -3.92 -4.25 -25.51
CA GLU A 329 -4.14 -2.95 -24.85
C GLU A 329 -3.15 -2.67 -23.71
N ARG A 330 -2.29 -3.64 -23.37
CA ARG A 330 -1.24 -3.51 -22.33
C ARG A 330 0.03 -2.80 -22.81
N SER A 331 0.08 -2.42 -24.10
CA SER A 331 1.24 -1.72 -24.68
C SER A 331 1.44 -0.35 -24.01
N MET A 332 2.65 -0.07 -23.55
CA MET A 332 3.04 1.16 -22.83
C MET A 332 2.75 2.45 -23.62
N SER A 333 2.63 2.40 -24.94
CA SER A 333 2.36 3.55 -25.79
C SER A 333 0.92 4.09 -25.72
N ARG A 334 -0.04 3.37 -25.08
CA ARG A 334 -1.42 3.81 -24.84
C ARG A 334 -1.78 3.97 -23.37
N VAL A 335 -0.82 3.93 -22.46
CA VAL A 335 -1.05 4.19 -21.04
C VAL A 335 -1.18 5.70 -20.83
N GLN A 336 -2.28 6.27 -21.33
CA GLN A 336 -2.57 7.69 -21.12
C GLN A 336 -2.91 8.02 -19.66
N ASN A 337 -3.35 7.02 -18.85
CA ASN A 337 -3.47 7.10 -17.40
C ASN A 337 -3.22 5.70 -16.83
N LEU A 338 -2.42 5.60 -15.76
CA LEU A 338 -2.16 4.36 -15.02
C LEU A 338 -3.43 3.76 -14.40
N GLY A 339 -4.57 4.45 -14.48
CA GLY A 339 -5.82 4.05 -13.84
C GLY A 339 -5.79 4.19 -12.33
N LEU A 340 -4.80 4.92 -11.79
CA LEU A 340 -4.61 5.13 -10.36
C LEU A 340 -5.51 6.23 -9.80
N GLY A 341 -5.92 7.22 -10.61
CA GLY A 341 -6.68 8.37 -10.14
C GLY A 341 -7.98 7.99 -9.42
N LEU A 342 -8.76 7.03 -9.94
CA LEU A 342 -9.99 6.59 -9.26
C LEU A 342 -9.70 5.78 -7.98
N TYR A 343 -8.61 5.03 -7.95
CA TYR A 343 -8.15 4.38 -6.72
C TYR A 343 -7.76 5.41 -5.66
N VAL A 344 -6.97 6.43 -6.04
CA VAL A 344 -6.58 7.53 -5.14
C VAL A 344 -7.81 8.26 -4.60
N VAL A 345 -8.81 8.55 -5.45
CA VAL A 345 -10.09 9.13 -5.02
C VAL A 345 -10.75 8.25 -3.95
N LYS A 346 -10.87 6.95 -4.19
CA LYS A 346 -11.46 6.01 -3.23
C LYS A 346 -10.72 6.02 -1.88
N GLU A 347 -9.41 6.02 -1.90
CA GLU A 347 -8.61 6.01 -0.66
C GLU A 347 -8.66 7.35 0.07
N ILE A 348 -8.68 8.49 -0.63
CA ILE A 348 -8.91 9.81 -0.02
C ILE A 348 -10.29 9.87 0.64
N VAL A 349 -11.33 9.44 -0.06
CA VAL A 349 -12.70 9.44 0.46
C VAL A 349 -12.81 8.51 1.68
N ARG A 350 -12.19 7.33 1.61
CA ARG A 350 -12.13 6.39 2.74
C ARG A 350 -11.40 6.97 3.96
N ALA A 351 -10.29 7.68 3.75
CA ALA A 351 -9.55 8.34 4.83
C ALA A 351 -10.40 9.41 5.53
N HIS A 352 -11.36 10.01 4.82
CA HIS A 352 -12.34 10.94 5.36
C HIS A 352 -13.62 10.25 5.89
N GLU A 353 -13.60 8.92 6.08
CA GLU A 353 -14.76 8.12 6.52
C GLU A 353 -15.97 8.23 5.56
N GLY A 354 -15.74 8.68 4.33
CA GLY A 354 -16.75 8.88 3.30
C GLY A 354 -16.97 7.62 2.45
N GLN A 355 -17.88 7.74 1.50
CA GLN A 355 -18.20 6.70 0.53
C GLN A 355 -18.17 7.25 -0.89
N ILE A 356 -17.74 6.43 -1.84
CA ILE A 356 -17.81 6.72 -3.27
C ILE A 356 -18.60 5.64 -3.98
N SER A 357 -19.47 6.06 -4.89
CA SER A 357 -20.22 5.17 -5.74
C SER A 357 -20.21 5.66 -7.19
N VAL A 358 -20.54 4.76 -8.11
CA VAL A 358 -20.68 5.07 -9.54
C VAL A 358 -21.93 4.43 -10.10
N THR A 359 -22.71 5.21 -10.84
CA THR A 359 -23.85 4.73 -11.61
C THR A 359 -23.57 4.98 -13.08
N SER A 360 -23.95 4.03 -13.94
CA SER A 360 -23.71 4.14 -15.36
C SER A 360 -24.85 3.48 -16.13
N THR A 361 -25.57 4.27 -16.93
CA THR A 361 -26.65 3.79 -17.81
C THR A 361 -26.51 4.43 -19.18
N ARG A 362 -27.16 3.83 -20.20
CA ARG A 362 -27.17 4.42 -21.55
C ARG A 362 -27.95 5.72 -21.62
N GLU A 363 -28.93 5.91 -20.74
CA GLU A 363 -29.84 7.07 -20.77
C GLU A 363 -29.26 8.25 -19.96
N THR A 364 -28.60 7.99 -18.86
CA THR A 364 -28.12 9.03 -17.94
C THR A 364 -26.63 9.29 -18.02
N GLY A 365 -25.87 8.51 -18.78
CA GLY A 365 -24.41 8.56 -18.82
C GLY A 365 -23.78 7.95 -17.58
N VAL A 366 -22.65 8.52 -17.12
CA VAL A 366 -21.90 8.10 -15.95
C VAL A 366 -21.99 9.18 -14.88
N THR A 367 -22.27 8.76 -13.64
CA THR A 367 -22.30 9.64 -12.48
C THR A 367 -21.44 9.02 -11.36
N PHE A 368 -20.47 9.78 -10.87
CA PHE A 368 -19.73 9.49 -9.65
C PHE A 368 -20.34 10.30 -8.52
N THR A 369 -20.62 9.66 -7.39
CA THR A 369 -21.18 10.30 -6.20
C THR A 369 -20.25 10.02 -5.02
N VAL A 370 -19.79 11.08 -4.35
CA VAL A 370 -18.97 11.04 -3.13
C VAL A 370 -19.80 11.61 -1.99
N SER A 371 -19.94 10.84 -0.90
CA SER A 371 -20.57 11.27 0.34
C SER A 371 -19.49 11.43 1.41
N LEU A 372 -19.42 12.61 2.05
CA LEU A 372 -18.45 12.97 3.06
C LEU A 372 -19.16 13.30 4.37
N PRO A 373 -18.93 12.53 5.45
CA PRO A 373 -19.45 12.90 6.76
C PRO A 373 -18.78 14.19 7.24
N ARG A 374 -19.50 14.98 8.03
CA ARG A 374 -18.91 16.15 8.69
C ARG A 374 -18.14 15.68 9.91
N LEU A 375 -16.84 15.45 9.75
CA LEU A 375 -15.98 15.08 10.87
C LEU A 375 -16.02 16.17 11.94
N THR A 376 -16.15 15.79 13.20
CA THR A 376 -15.97 16.71 14.32
C THR A 376 -14.46 17.02 14.42
N PRO A 377 -14.05 18.30 14.54
CA PRO A 377 -12.64 18.62 14.72
C PRO A 377 -12.11 17.85 15.94
N HIS A 378 -11.13 16.98 15.74
CA HIS A 378 -10.40 16.41 16.86
C HIS A 378 -9.76 17.58 17.62
N ARG A 379 -10.22 17.84 18.87
CA ARG A 379 -9.47 18.69 19.79
C ARG A 379 -8.08 18.05 19.91
N ARG A 380 -7.07 18.69 19.34
CA ARG A 380 -5.68 18.46 19.79
C ARG A 380 -5.72 18.63 21.30
N ASN A 381 -5.56 17.55 22.05
CA ASN A 381 -5.26 17.65 23.47
C ASN A 381 -3.95 18.43 23.52
N GLY A 382 -4.09 19.71 23.85
CA GLY A 382 -2.96 20.58 24.10
C GLY A 382 -2.21 20.04 25.31
N ASP A 383 -0.90 20.04 25.13
CA ASP A 383 0.09 19.83 26.17
C ASP A 383 -0.32 20.52 27.46
N GLY A 384 -0.45 19.74 28.51
CA GLY A 384 -0.39 20.15 29.93
C GLY A 384 0.87 19.56 30.54
#